data_2c597bf4077eac4c10236c16b2094a83
#
_entry.id   2c597bf4077eac4c10236c16b2094a83
#
_cell.length_a   1.000
_cell.length_b   1.000
_cell.length_c   1.000
_cell.angle_alpha   90.00
_cell.angle_beta   90.00
_cell.angle_gamma   90.00
#
_symmetry.space_group_name_H-M   'P 1'
#
loop_
_entity.id
_entity.type
_entity.pdbx_description
1 polymer ?
#
loop_
_entity_poly.entity_id
_entity_poly.type
_entity_poly.pdbx_seq_one_letter_code
_entity_poly.pdbx_strand_id
1 'polypeptide(L)'
;MDRGVEVAGAIGSADTRGASTRRPCGSMAPMTARRVPDPFFIIGTERSGSNLLRLMLNAHPDVVVPHPPHVLHLLGPLEAAAGPAGAPETLRRLSLLVAGLVDHHIHPWAHRPQAEALAAAAEPPDLMGLTLALYDEAAQAAHKPRWGCKSTFTIHAVDRVLAARPAARFLWLVRDPRDVAVSSLDSVFNPKDPLHVGQLWARQQRLGLELHARHPDAVHLLPYEALIADPEGRLRQVLAFLGLPWDPAVLRHRETPEAAHIASLSASWKNNDRDVLSNNAGKWRKRLGRRDAARIAAVAGPEMRALGYAVDPDDEGYTIGVGDRIAAGLGELRGRVRVELQSMHTDKNHWRRWRRRAWLWRQTAGTA
;
A
#
# COMPACT_ATOMS: atom_id res chain seq x y z
N MET A 1 -20.44 78.52 12.91
CA MET A 1 -21.82 78.71 12.46
C MET A 1 -22.51 77.41 12.71
N ASP A 2 -22.96 77.21 13.80
CA ASP A 2 -24.18 77.70 14.46
C ASP A 2 -25.34 76.74 14.19
N ARG A 3 -25.74 76.21 15.23
CA ARG A 3 -27.02 75.93 15.89
C ARG A 3 -27.60 74.57 15.54
N GLY A 4 -28.01 73.78 16.43
CA GLY A 4 -28.52 74.05 17.81
C GLY A 4 -29.93 73.46 17.93
N VAL A 5 -30.11 72.79 19.04
CA VAL A 5 -31.30 72.86 19.93
C VAL A 5 -32.40 71.81 19.62
N GLU A 6 -32.58 70.84 20.47
CA GLU A 6 -33.44 70.73 21.69
C GLU A 6 -34.85 70.21 21.33
N VAL A 7 -35.58 69.45 22.04
CA VAL A 7 -35.75 68.99 23.43
C VAL A 7 -37.12 68.26 23.55
N ALA A 8 -37.19 67.33 24.51
CA ALA A 8 -38.35 66.90 25.29
C ALA A 8 -39.40 66.02 24.55
N GLY A 9 -39.83 64.93 25.01
CA GLY A 9 -40.10 64.41 26.34
C GLY A 9 -41.51 63.88 26.35
N ALA A 10 -41.67 62.65 26.81
CA ALA A 10 -42.86 62.30 27.58
C ALA A 10 -42.84 60.86 28.03
N ILE A 11 -43.09 60.65 29.26
CA ILE A 11 -43.25 59.50 30.07
C ILE A 11 -44.51 58.71 29.65
N GLY A 12 -44.42 57.37 29.54
CA GLY A 12 -45.57 56.50 29.40
C GLY A 12 -45.26 55.11 29.86
N SER A 13 -45.58 54.77 31.08
CA SER A 13 -45.54 53.45 31.67
C SER A 13 -46.62 52.55 31.07
N ALA A 14 -46.28 51.36 30.64
CA ALA A 14 -47.20 50.21 30.58
C ALA A 14 -46.43 48.89 30.67
N ASP A 15 -46.70 48.25 31.78
CA ASP A 15 -46.38 46.90 32.13
C ASP A 15 -47.12 45.92 31.19
N THR A 16 -46.39 45.05 30.44
CA THR A 16 -47.01 43.87 29.89
C THR A 16 -45.96 42.72 29.84
N ARG A 17 -46.23 41.74 30.64
CA ARG A 17 -45.59 40.42 30.71
C ARG A 17 -45.54 39.76 29.33
N GLY A 18 -44.37 39.62 28.72
CA GLY A 18 -44.13 38.90 27.48
C GLY A 18 -43.39 37.58 27.76
N ALA A 19 -44.09 36.52 27.52
CA ALA A 19 -43.60 35.15 27.65
C ALA A 19 -42.33 34.90 26.82
N SER A 20 -41.26 34.47 27.49
CA SER A 20 -40.02 33.97 26.88
C SER A 20 -40.30 32.64 26.16
N THR A 21 -40.53 32.69 24.86
CA THR A 21 -40.50 31.51 24.02
C THR A 21 -39.05 31.11 23.79
N ARG A 22 -38.59 30.16 24.62
CA ARG A 22 -37.35 29.42 24.31
C ARG A 22 -37.52 28.77 22.94
N ARG A 23 -36.75 29.22 21.95
CA ARG A 23 -36.57 28.50 20.69
C ARG A 23 -36.00 27.11 21.03
N PRO A 24 -36.59 26.00 20.53
CA PRO A 24 -36.01 24.72 20.72
C PRO A 24 -34.62 24.72 20.05
N CYS A 25 -33.62 24.30 20.83
CA CYS A 25 -32.28 24.00 20.34
C CYS A 25 -32.42 23.06 19.14
N GLY A 26 -32.05 23.53 17.94
CA GLY A 26 -32.13 22.73 16.74
C GLY A 26 -31.36 21.43 16.96
N SER A 27 -32.05 20.31 16.83
CA SER A 27 -31.42 18.99 16.79
C SER A 27 -30.36 19.03 15.68
N MET A 28 -29.10 19.00 16.04
CA MET A 28 -28.03 18.69 15.06
C MET A 28 -28.37 17.36 14.46
N ALA A 29 -28.85 17.37 13.21
CA ALA A 29 -28.93 16.17 12.41
C ALA A 29 -27.53 15.48 12.47
N PRO A 30 -27.48 14.16 12.64
CA PRO A 30 -26.20 13.47 12.62
C PRO A 30 -25.53 13.84 11.31
N MET A 31 -24.30 14.40 11.38
CA MET A 31 -23.46 14.58 10.21
C MET A 31 -23.35 13.20 9.57
N THR A 32 -24.06 12.99 8.45
CA THR A 32 -23.88 11.80 7.63
C THR A 32 -22.39 11.71 7.38
N ALA A 33 -21.76 10.67 7.94
CA ALA A 33 -20.34 10.43 7.76
C ALA A 33 -20.09 10.49 6.25
N ARG A 34 -19.30 11.47 5.81
CA ARG A 34 -18.98 11.67 4.39
C ARG A 34 -18.31 10.39 3.93
N ARG A 35 -19.02 9.61 3.12
CA ARG A 35 -18.51 8.33 2.61
C ARG A 35 -17.16 8.61 1.93
N VAL A 36 -16.09 8.01 2.45
CA VAL A 36 -14.77 8.07 1.81
C VAL A 36 -14.93 7.37 0.46
N PRO A 37 -14.51 8.00 -0.66
CA PRO A 37 -14.60 7.37 -1.97
C PRO A 37 -13.90 6.01 -1.99
N ASP A 38 -14.39 5.13 -2.86
CA ASP A 38 -13.89 3.76 -2.95
C ASP A 38 -12.37 3.71 -3.10
N PRO A 39 -11.69 2.79 -2.40
CA PRO A 39 -10.25 2.74 -2.30
C PRO A 39 -9.59 2.26 -3.59
N PHE A 40 -8.28 2.48 -3.71
CA PHE A 40 -7.47 1.76 -4.67
C PHE A 40 -6.31 1.01 -4.02
N PHE A 41 -5.85 -0.02 -4.71
CA PHE A 41 -4.77 -0.88 -4.23
C PHE A 41 -3.66 -0.99 -5.28
N ILE A 42 -2.40 -0.89 -4.86
CA ILE A 42 -1.25 -1.18 -5.71
C ILE A 42 -0.84 -2.62 -5.42
N ILE A 43 -1.05 -3.50 -6.40
CA ILE A 43 -0.79 -4.94 -6.33
C ILE A 43 0.34 -5.34 -7.29
N GLY A 44 0.86 -6.55 -7.14
CA GLY A 44 1.94 -7.09 -7.99
C GLY A 44 3.06 -7.74 -7.18
N THR A 45 4.26 -7.78 -7.73
CA THR A 45 5.44 -8.32 -7.04
C THR A 45 6.23 -7.19 -6.38
N GLU A 46 6.73 -7.43 -5.17
CA GLU A 46 7.67 -6.50 -4.54
C GLU A 46 8.88 -6.26 -5.45
N ARG A 47 9.51 -5.09 -5.33
CA ARG A 47 10.64 -4.62 -6.17
C ARG A 47 10.27 -4.26 -7.61
N SER A 48 8.99 -4.21 -7.94
CA SER A 48 8.48 -3.74 -9.25
C SER A 48 8.30 -2.22 -9.35
N GLY A 49 8.76 -1.43 -8.37
CA GLY A 49 8.59 0.03 -8.36
C GLY A 49 7.36 0.53 -7.61
N SER A 50 6.68 -0.36 -6.87
CA SER A 50 5.43 -0.03 -6.14
C SER A 50 5.58 1.11 -5.12
N ASN A 51 6.78 1.33 -4.56
CA ASN A 51 6.99 2.44 -3.65
C ASN A 51 7.15 3.78 -4.37
N LEU A 52 7.72 3.78 -5.57
CA LEU A 52 7.74 4.96 -6.45
C LEU A 52 6.32 5.38 -6.81
N LEU A 53 5.51 4.45 -7.35
CA LEU A 53 4.12 4.72 -7.70
C LEU A 53 3.31 5.19 -6.48
N ARG A 54 3.53 4.59 -5.30
CA ARG A 54 2.91 5.02 -4.05
C ARG A 54 3.22 6.48 -3.73
N LEU A 55 4.50 6.89 -3.79
CA LEU A 55 4.91 8.27 -3.50
C LEU A 55 4.34 9.25 -4.52
N MET A 56 4.34 8.89 -5.81
CA MET A 56 3.73 9.71 -6.85
C MET A 56 2.25 9.95 -6.56
N LEU A 57 1.47 8.90 -6.27
CA LEU A 57 0.05 9.03 -5.96
C LEU A 57 -0.19 9.73 -4.62
N ASN A 58 0.67 9.52 -3.61
CA ASN A 58 0.54 10.20 -2.31
C ASN A 58 0.80 11.72 -2.40
N ALA A 59 1.52 12.18 -3.43
CA ALA A 59 1.72 13.60 -3.70
C ALA A 59 0.46 14.31 -4.24
N HIS A 60 -0.54 13.55 -4.72
CA HIS A 60 -1.82 14.10 -5.16
C HIS A 60 -2.57 14.77 -3.99
N PRO A 61 -3.16 15.98 -4.16
CA PRO A 61 -3.82 16.68 -3.07
C PRO A 61 -4.98 15.89 -2.45
N ASP A 62 -5.73 15.14 -3.24
CA ASP A 62 -6.92 14.40 -2.79
C ASP A 62 -6.65 12.97 -2.34
N VAL A 63 -5.40 12.51 -2.35
CA VAL A 63 -5.07 11.10 -2.11
C VAL A 63 -4.05 10.95 -0.98
N VAL A 64 -4.30 10.01 -0.06
CA VAL A 64 -3.31 9.53 0.90
C VAL A 64 -2.98 8.06 0.62
N VAL A 65 -1.70 7.73 0.55
CA VAL A 65 -1.22 6.35 0.41
C VAL A 65 -0.16 6.08 1.47
N PRO A 66 -0.55 5.78 2.70
CA PRO A 66 0.38 5.54 3.80
C PRO A 66 1.33 4.36 3.50
N HIS A 67 2.47 4.34 4.17
CA HIS A 67 3.36 3.17 4.06
C HIS A 67 2.65 1.93 4.65
N PRO A 68 2.49 0.82 3.90
CA PRO A 68 1.57 -0.24 4.26
C PRO A 68 2.05 -1.07 5.45
N PRO A 69 1.21 -1.30 6.46
CA PRO A 69 1.49 -2.25 7.53
C PRO A 69 1.35 -3.71 7.09
N HIS A 70 0.80 -3.97 5.90
CA HIS A 70 0.54 -5.31 5.33
C HIS A 70 -0.40 -6.16 6.20
N VAL A 71 -1.49 -5.58 6.68
CA VAL A 71 -2.44 -6.17 7.63
C VAL A 71 -2.87 -7.57 7.19
N LEU A 72 -3.48 -7.71 6.02
CA LEU A 72 -3.99 -8.99 5.52
C LEU A 72 -2.91 -10.06 5.38
N HIS A 73 -1.69 -9.66 5.00
CA HIS A 73 -0.57 -10.58 4.84
C HIS A 73 -0.02 -11.08 6.19
N LEU A 74 0.14 -10.18 7.15
CA LEU A 74 0.79 -10.49 8.42
C LEU A 74 -0.17 -11.06 9.46
N LEU A 75 -1.42 -10.62 9.46
CA LEU A 75 -2.43 -11.04 10.43
C LEU A 75 -3.42 -12.06 9.86
N GLY A 76 -3.50 -12.24 8.52
CA GLY A 76 -4.37 -13.24 7.91
C GLY A 76 -4.21 -14.65 8.48
N PRO A 77 -2.98 -15.16 8.70
CA PRO A 77 -2.78 -16.46 9.35
C PRO A 77 -3.33 -16.53 10.78
N LEU A 78 -3.46 -15.40 11.47
CA LEU A 78 -3.99 -15.32 12.84
C LEU A 78 -5.51 -15.15 12.89
N GLU A 79 -6.13 -14.77 11.77
CA GLU A 79 -7.57 -14.48 11.71
C GLU A 79 -8.41 -15.69 12.13
N ALA A 80 -8.12 -16.87 11.59
CA ALA A 80 -8.82 -18.10 11.95
C ALA A 80 -8.58 -18.52 13.40
N ALA A 81 -7.37 -18.28 13.91
CA ALA A 81 -7.01 -18.62 15.30
C ALA A 81 -7.55 -17.60 16.33
N ALA A 82 -8.02 -16.43 15.88
CA ALA A 82 -8.54 -15.39 16.78
C ALA A 82 -9.92 -15.75 17.36
N GLY A 83 -10.68 -16.63 16.70
CA GLY A 83 -12.02 -17.05 17.08
C GLY A 83 -13.01 -17.00 15.92
N PRO A 84 -14.31 -17.24 16.17
CA PRO A 84 -15.34 -17.19 15.15
C PRO A 84 -15.43 -15.81 14.49
N ALA A 85 -15.58 -15.79 13.15
CA ALA A 85 -15.75 -14.54 12.41
C ALA A 85 -17.00 -13.78 12.90
N GLY A 86 -16.88 -12.47 13.05
CA GLY A 86 -17.98 -11.60 13.49
C GLY A 86 -18.25 -11.61 15.01
N ALA A 87 -17.63 -12.50 15.79
CA ALA A 87 -17.78 -12.47 17.25
C ALA A 87 -17.13 -11.20 17.83
N PRO A 88 -17.79 -10.47 18.74
CA PRO A 88 -17.28 -9.21 19.30
C PRO A 88 -15.87 -9.33 19.90
N GLU A 89 -15.59 -10.41 20.62
CA GLU A 89 -14.28 -10.64 21.23
C GLU A 89 -13.19 -10.93 20.17
N THR A 90 -13.54 -11.69 19.10
CA THR A 90 -12.66 -11.93 17.96
C THR A 90 -12.30 -10.59 17.29
N LEU A 91 -13.31 -9.77 17.02
CA LEU A 91 -13.13 -8.47 16.39
C LEU A 91 -12.28 -7.54 17.26
N ARG A 92 -12.55 -7.50 18.58
CA ARG A 92 -11.75 -6.74 19.55
C ARG A 92 -10.28 -7.20 19.56
N ARG A 93 -10.02 -8.50 19.56
CA ARG A 93 -8.67 -9.06 19.52
C ARG A 93 -7.95 -8.68 18.21
N LEU A 94 -8.61 -8.83 17.07
CA LEU A 94 -8.06 -8.47 15.77
C LEU A 94 -7.79 -6.96 15.66
N SER A 95 -8.67 -6.11 16.19
CA SER A 95 -8.48 -4.66 16.17
C SER A 95 -7.26 -4.21 16.98
N LEU A 96 -7.02 -4.83 18.14
CA LEU A 96 -5.79 -4.61 18.92
C LEU A 96 -4.53 -5.03 18.14
N LEU A 97 -4.58 -6.15 17.40
CA LEU A 97 -3.48 -6.59 16.55
C LEU A 97 -3.24 -5.63 15.38
N VAL A 98 -4.29 -5.11 14.76
CA VAL A 98 -4.18 -4.13 13.67
C VAL A 98 -3.57 -2.82 14.17
N ALA A 99 -4.06 -2.27 15.28
CA ALA A 99 -3.50 -1.07 15.88
C ALA A 99 -2.03 -1.29 16.29
N GLY A 100 -1.72 -2.39 16.97
CA GLY A 100 -0.36 -2.75 17.36
C GLY A 100 0.58 -2.95 16.17
N LEU A 101 0.09 -3.44 15.04
CA LEU A 101 0.89 -3.59 13.82
C LEU A 101 1.31 -2.23 13.25
N VAL A 102 0.47 -1.20 13.35
CA VAL A 102 0.80 0.17 12.97
C VAL A 102 1.80 0.79 13.95
N ASP A 103 1.62 0.60 15.25
CA ASP A 103 2.54 1.10 16.27
C ASP A 103 3.96 0.50 16.15
N HIS A 104 4.06 -0.77 15.79
CA HIS A 104 5.33 -1.46 15.55
C HIS A 104 5.83 -1.34 14.10
N HIS A 105 5.20 -0.46 13.30
CA HIS A 105 5.55 -0.33 11.91
C HIS A 105 6.95 0.28 11.71
N ILE A 106 7.66 -0.16 10.66
CA ILE A 106 9.00 0.34 10.34
C ILE A 106 9.02 1.81 9.92
N HIS A 107 7.89 2.31 9.45
CA HIS A 107 7.64 3.72 9.16
C HIS A 107 6.34 4.12 9.87
N PRO A 108 6.43 4.66 11.09
CA PRO A 108 5.24 5.02 11.87
C PRO A 108 4.34 5.99 11.12
N TRP A 109 3.04 5.75 11.21
CA TRP A 109 2.05 6.67 10.69
C TRP A 109 1.96 7.91 11.61
N ALA A 110 1.63 9.07 11.03
CA ALA A 110 1.39 10.27 11.82
C ALA A 110 0.17 10.10 12.74
N HIS A 111 -0.86 9.42 12.24
CA HIS A 111 -2.06 9.05 12.98
C HIS A 111 -1.88 7.66 13.64
N ARG A 112 -2.33 7.55 14.92
CA ARG A 112 -2.35 6.28 15.64
C ARG A 112 -3.77 5.77 15.74
N PRO A 113 -4.08 4.64 15.10
CA PRO A 113 -5.42 4.08 15.12
C PRO A 113 -5.80 3.59 16.52
N GLN A 114 -7.07 3.80 16.88
CA GLN A 114 -7.64 3.29 18.14
C GLN A 114 -8.38 1.99 17.88
N ALA A 115 -8.02 0.93 18.60
CA ALA A 115 -8.55 -0.41 18.36
C ALA A 115 -10.09 -0.47 18.48
N GLU A 116 -10.66 0.24 19.44
CA GLU A 116 -12.11 0.32 19.67
C GLU A 116 -12.82 1.03 18.50
N ALA A 117 -12.23 2.11 17.98
CA ALA A 117 -12.78 2.84 16.83
C ALA A 117 -12.72 1.97 15.57
N LEU A 118 -11.61 1.26 15.34
CA LEU A 118 -11.48 0.32 14.23
C LEU A 118 -12.52 -0.80 14.31
N ALA A 119 -12.72 -1.38 15.51
CA ALA A 119 -13.70 -2.43 15.71
C ALA A 119 -15.14 -1.94 15.45
N ALA A 120 -15.46 -0.73 15.89
CA ALA A 120 -16.77 -0.10 15.67
C ALA A 120 -17.04 0.23 14.20
N ALA A 121 -16.00 0.53 13.41
CA ALA A 121 -16.10 0.91 12.00
C ALA A 121 -15.90 -0.26 11.03
N ALA A 122 -15.52 -1.45 11.51
CA ALA A 122 -15.20 -2.59 10.66
C ALA A 122 -16.45 -3.15 9.96
N GLU A 123 -16.48 -3.08 8.64
CA GLU A 123 -17.50 -3.65 7.78
C GLU A 123 -16.86 -4.29 6.54
N PRO A 124 -16.92 -5.62 6.40
CA PRO A 124 -17.50 -6.63 7.32
C PRO A 124 -16.78 -6.71 8.68
N PRO A 125 -17.39 -7.30 9.72
CA PRO A 125 -16.79 -7.40 11.05
C PRO A 125 -15.70 -8.49 11.13
N ASP A 126 -14.65 -8.32 10.35
CA ASP A 126 -13.52 -9.23 10.18
C ASP A 126 -12.21 -8.45 9.91
N LEU A 127 -11.12 -9.16 9.61
CA LEU A 127 -9.81 -8.54 9.32
C LEU A 127 -9.84 -7.67 8.05
N MET A 128 -10.70 -7.97 7.07
CA MET A 128 -10.87 -7.13 5.89
C MET A 128 -11.51 -5.81 6.27
N GLY A 129 -12.63 -5.83 7.01
CA GLY A 129 -13.29 -4.61 7.46
C GLY A 129 -12.41 -3.76 8.38
N LEU A 130 -11.64 -4.38 9.28
CA LEU A 130 -10.62 -3.69 10.08
C LEU A 130 -9.53 -3.04 9.20
N THR A 131 -9.11 -3.72 8.13
CA THR A 131 -8.14 -3.15 7.18
C THR A 131 -8.73 -1.94 6.46
N LEU A 132 -9.97 -2.01 6.01
CA LEU A 132 -10.66 -0.89 5.35
C LEU A 132 -10.84 0.28 6.32
N ALA A 133 -11.34 0.02 7.54
CA ALA A 133 -11.51 1.03 8.58
C ALA A 133 -10.20 1.74 8.93
N LEU A 134 -9.09 1.01 9.01
CA LEU A 134 -7.75 1.57 9.25
C LEU A 134 -7.37 2.62 8.20
N TYR A 135 -7.61 2.34 6.92
CA TYR A 135 -7.26 3.28 5.85
C TYR A 135 -8.28 4.40 5.70
N ASP A 136 -9.56 4.16 6.00
CA ASP A 136 -10.60 5.19 6.08
C ASP A 136 -10.24 6.22 7.17
N GLU A 137 -9.82 5.77 8.35
CA GLU A 137 -9.34 6.60 9.46
C GLU A 137 -8.09 7.40 9.06
N ALA A 138 -7.14 6.78 8.34
CA ALA A 138 -5.95 7.47 7.84
C ALA A 138 -6.29 8.58 6.83
N ALA A 139 -7.28 8.38 5.97
CA ALA A 139 -7.74 9.40 5.04
C ALA A 139 -8.41 10.58 5.76
N GLN A 140 -9.23 10.29 6.77
CA GLN A 140 -9.86 11.31 7.60
C GLN A 140 -8.80 12.14 8.36
N ALA A 141 -7.82 11.47 8.97
CA ALA A 141 -6.72 12.13 9.69
C ALA A 141 -5.84 12.99 8.77
N ALA A 142 -5.68 12.60 7.52
CA ALA A 142 -4.95 13.35 6.50
C ALA A 142 -5.81 14.46 5.84
N HIS A 143 -7.10 14.57 6.17
CA HIS A 143 -8.07 15.44 5.51
C HIS A 143 -8.13 15.26 3.99
N LYS A 144 -7.93 14.02 3.52
CA LYS A 144 -7.95 13.66 2.10
C LYS A 144 -9.19 12.80 1.78
N PRO A 145 -9.90 13.08 0.68
CA PRO A 145 -11.14 12.40 0.37
C PRO A 145 -10.94 10.94 -0.08
N ARG A 146 -9.71 10.53 -0.41
CA ARG A 146 -9.44 9.19 -0.95
C ARG A 146 -8.15 8.59 -0.40
N TRP A 147 -8.13 7.29 -0.25
CA TRP A 147 -6.93 6.56 0.12
C TRP A 147 -6.55 5.44 -0.86
N GLY A 148 -5.26 5.11 -0.86
CA GLY A 148 -4.71 3.95 -1.52
C GLY A 148 -3.92 3.06 -0.57
N CYS A 149 -3.88 1.77 -0.84
CA CYS A 149 -3.07 0.80 -0.13
C CYS A 149 -2.01 0.21 -1.06
N LYS A 150 -0.72 0.37 -0.72
CA LYS A 150 0.39 -0.23 -1.48
C LYS A 150 0.82 -1.55 -0.82
N SER A 151 -0.04 -2.50 -0.64
CA SER A 151 0.34 -3.85 -0.24
C SER A 151 0.32 -4.77 -1.46
N THR A 152 1.49 -5.09 -2.01
CA THR A 152 1.60 -6.01 -3.16
C THR A 152 0.97 -7.36 -2.88
N PHE A 153 0.94 -7.77 -1.61
CA PHE A 153 0.28 -9.01 -1.16
C PHE A 153 -1.25 -8.98 -1.30
N THR A 154 -1.87 -7.81 -1.47
CA THR A 154 -3.33 -7.70 -1.68
C THR A 154 -3.78 -8.37 -2.98
N ILE A 155 -2.85 -8.71 -3.89
CA ILE A 155 -3.15 -9.52 -5.08
C ILE A 155 -3.84 -10.84 -4.72
N HIS A 156 -3.58 -11.40 -3.53
CA HIS A 156 -4.21 -12.63 -3.03
C HIS A 156 -5.59 -12.39 -2.36
N ALA A 157 -6.04 -11.14 -2.26
CA ALA A 157 -7.27 -10.76 -1.56
C ALA A 157 -8.19 -9.88 -2.42
N VAL A 158 -7.96 -9.78 -3.74
CA VAL A 158 -8.74 -8.91 -4.64
C VAL A 158 -10.23 -9.23 -4.57
N ASP A 159 -10.61 -10.50 -4.68
CA ASP A 159 -12.01 -10.90 -4.63
C ASP A 159 -12.68 -10.56 -3.28
N ARG A 160 -11.92 -10.72 -2.17
CA ARG A 160 -12.39 -10.35 -0.82
C ARG A 160 -12.55 -8.83 -0.67
N VAL A 161 -11.64 -8.04 -1.28
CA VAL A 161 -11.76 -6.58 -1.33
C VAL A 161 -12.99 -6.18 -2.12
N LEU A 162 -13.20 -6.74 -3.32
CA LEU A 162 -14.33 -6.44 -4.17
C LEU A 162 -15.67 -6.82 -3.53
N ALA A 163 -15.70 -7.91 -2.76
CA ALA A 163 -16.90 -8.28 -1.98
C ALA A 163 -17.25 -7.23 -0.93
N ALA A 164 -16.24 -6.62 -0.27
CA ALA A 164 -16.44 -5.58 0.75
C ALA A 164 -16.58 -4.17 0.16
N ARG A 165 -15.92 -3.88 -0.95
CA ARG A 165 -15.92 -2.58 -1.66
C ARG A 165 -15.98 -2.83 -3.17
N PRO A 166 -17.18 -3.02 -3.76
CA PRO A 166 -17.34 -3.39 -5.17
C PRO A 166 -16.76 -2.39 -6.18
N ALA A 167 -16.65 -1.11 -5.81
CA ALA A 167 -16.06 -0.08 -6.65
C ALA A 167 -14.55 0.14 -6.42
N ALA A 168 -13.89 -0.71 -5.62
CA ALA A 168 -12.43 -0.64 -5.43
C ALA A 168 -11.69 -0.82 -6.76
N ARG A 169 -10.55 -0.16 -6.89
CA ARG A 169 -9.70 -0.21 -8.09
C ARG A 169 -8.32 -0.78 -7.74
N PHE A 170 -7.72 -1.50 -8.69
CA PHE A 170 -6.42 -2.14 -8.49
C PHE A 170 -5.46 -1.70 -9.59
N LEU A 171 -4.31 -1.18 -9.20
CA LEU A 171 -3.20 -0.89 -10.07
C LEU A 171 -2.24 -2.08 -10.00
N TRP A 172 -2.28 -2.92 -11.02
CA TRP A 172 -1.41 -4.08 -11.12
C TRP A 172 -0.09 -3.69 -11.77
N LEU A 173 0.90 -3.43 -10.91
CA LEU A 173 2.23 -3.00 -11.33
C LEU A 173 3.12 -4.21 -11.63
N VAL A 174 3.57 -4.30 -12.86
CA VAL A 174 4.42 -5.39 -13.36
C VAL A 174 5.79 -4.85 -13.78
N ARG A 175 6.84 -5.62 -13.57
CA ARG A 175 8.21 -5.34 -13.99
C ARG A 175 8.87 -6.60 -14.50
N ASP A 176 9.85 -6.49 -15.41
CA ASP A 176 10.66 -7.60 -15.88
C ASP A 176 11.20 -8.44 -14.70
N PRO A 177 10.91 -9.76 -14.61
CA PRO A 177 11.31 -10.60 -13.48
C PRO A 177 12.82 -10.66 -13.28
N ARG A 178 13.60 -10.47 -14.32
CA ARG A 178 15.07 -10.45 -14.26
C ARG A 178 15.57 -9.19 -13.53
N ASP A 179 14.93 -8.02 -13.78
CA ASP A 179 15.20 -6.80 -13.03
C ASP A 179 14.67 -6.85 -11.59
N VAL A 180 13.56 -7.54 -11.36
CA VAL A 180 13.05 -7.83 -10.00
C VAL A 180 14.07 -8.70 -9.26
N ALA A 181 14.63 -9.74 -9.87
CA ALA A 181 15.65 -10.57 -9.29
C ALA A 181 16.89 -9.76 -8.90
N VAL A 182 17.44 -8.98 -9.83
CA VAL A 182 18.57 -8.07 -9.55
C VAL A 182 18.28 -7.12 -8.38
N SER A 183 17.07 -6.56 -8.34
CA SER A 183 16.66 -5.65 -7.25
C SER A 183 16.46 -6.37 -5.91
N SER A 184 16.23 -7.67 -5.92
CA SER A 184 16.02 -8.50 -4.73
C SER A 184 17.31 -8.94 -4.05
N LEU A 185 18.41 -9.03 -4.81
CA LEU A 185 19.71 -9.50 -4.30
C LEU A 185 20.20 -8.69 -3.06
N ASP A 186 20.00 -7.39 -3.09
CA ASP A 186 20.47 -6.48 -2.04
C ASP A 186 19.33 -5.95 -1.15
N SER A 187 18.13 -6.48 -1.31
CA SER A 187 16.94 -6.07 -0.55
C SER A 187 16.72 -6.99 0.65
N VAL A 188 16.23 -6.45 1.77
CA VAL A 188 15.76 -7.26 2.92
C VAL A 188 14.42 -7.98 2.65
N PHE A 189 13.78 -7.67 1.52
CA PHE A 189 12.53 -8.23 1.03
C PHE A 189 12.81 -9.23 -0.10
N ASN A 190 11.85 -10.05 -0.44
CA ASN A 190 11.90 -11.08 -1.49
C ASN A 190 12.96 -12.18 -1.26
N PRO A 191 12.86 -13.30 -1.94
CA PRO A 191 13.93 -14.29 -2.04
C PRO A 191 15.23 -13.69 -2.58
N LYS A 192 16.35 -14.35 -2.29
CA LYS A 192 17.69 -13.90 -2.67
C LYS A 192 18.25 -14.66 -3.86
N ASP A 193 17.69 -15.81 -4.17
CA ASP A 193 18.08 -16.56 -5.36
C ASP A 193 17.18 -16.22 -6.56
N PRO A 194 17.73 -15.98 -7.76
CA PRO A 194 16.98 -15.66 -8.96
C PRO A 194 15.90 -16.67 -9.35
N LEU A 195 16.13 -17.98 -9.14
CA LEU A 195 15.12 -19.00 -9.41
C LEU A 195 13.89 -18.82 -8.51
N HIS A 196 14.11 -18.61 -7.21
CA HIS A 196 13.01 -18.41 -6.27
C HIS A 196 12.26 -17.10 -6.53
N VAL A 197 12.96 -16.04 -6.96
CA VAL A 197 12.33 -14.79 -7.40
C VAL A 197 11.48 -15.02 -8.64
N GLY A 198 11.99 -15.74 -9.64
CA GLY A 198 11.25 -16.09 -10.85
C GLY A 198 9.98 -16.88 -10.55
N GLN A 199 10.06 -17.88 -9.65
CA GLN A 199 8.91 -18.67 -9.21
C GLN A 199 7.86 -17.83 -8.46
N LEU A 200 8.28 -16.92 -7.58
CA LEU A 200 7.39 -16.00 -6.88
C LEU A 200 6.69 -15.08 -7.87
N TRP A 201 7.47 -14.49 -8.79
CA TRP A 201 6.98 -13.59 -9.82
C TRP A 201 5.95 -14.29 -10.72
N ALA A 202 6.28 -15.47 -11.25
CA ALA A 202 5.39 -16.24 -12.12
C ALA A 202 4.03 -16.52 -11.44
N ARG A 203 4.04 -17.00 -10.19
CA ARG A 203 2.81 -17.25 -9.44
C ARG A 203 1.96 -15.98 -9.28
N GLN A 204 2.58 -14.86 -8.95
CA GLN A 204 1.86 -13.59 -8.74
C GLN A 204 1.35 -13.01 -10.06
N GLN A 205 2.14 -13.11 -11.15
CA GLN A 205 1.66 -12.61 -12.44
C GLN A 205 0.57 -13.48 -13.05
N ARG A 206 0.63 -14.80 -12.87
CA ARG A 206 -0.47 -15.71 -13.28
C ARG A 206 -1.78 -15.29 -12.60
N LEU A 207 -1.74 -15.08 -11.28
CA LEU A 207 -2.91 -14.57 -10.57
C LEU A 207 -3.34 -13.18 -11.06
N GLY A 208 -2.39 -12.28 -11.36
CA GLY A 208 -2.68 -10.97 -11.92
C GLY A 208 -3.38 -11.05 -13.29
N LEU A 209 -2.94 -11.94 -14.18
CA LEU A 209 -3.57 -12.20 -15.47
C LEU A 209 -5.00 -12.71 -15.30
N GLU A 210 -5.22 -13.66 -14.38
CA GLU A 210 -6.55 -14.21 -14.07
C GLU A 210 -7.47 -13.12 -13.49
N LEU A 211 -6.97 -12.29 -12.57
CA LEU A 211 -7.73 -11.18 -11.98
C LEU A 211 -8.09 -10.12 -13.01
N HIS A 212 -7.14 -9.76 -13.88
CA HIS A 212 -7.39 -8.78 -14.94
C HIS A 212 -8.44 -9.29 -15.95
N ALA A 213 -8.39 -10.57 -16.29
CA ALA A 213 -9.39 -11.19 -17.17
C ALA A 213 -10.80 -11.24 -16.53
N ARG A 214 -10.90 -11.52 -15.21
CA ARG A 214 -12.18 -11.58 -14.49
C ARG A 214 -12.76 -10.20 -14.14
N HIS A 215 -11.90 -9.21 -13.92
CA HIS A 215 -12.26 -7.87 -13.44
C HIS A 215 -11.60 -6.78 -14.28
N PRO A 216 -11.82 -6.72 -15.61
CA PRO A 216 -11.12 -5.79 -16.51
C PRO A 216 -11.36 -4.32 -16.13
N ASP A 217 -12.53 -3.98 -15.61
CA ASP A 217 -12.87 -2.62 -15.20
C ASP A 217 -12.32 -2.25 -13.83
N ALA A 218 -11.92 -3.23 -13.02
CA ALA A 218 -11.38 -3.00 -11.67
C ALA A 218 -9.85 -3.10 -11.60
N VAL A 219 -9.19 -3.80 -12.54
CA VAL A 219 -7.75 -4.05 -12.54
C VAL A 219 -7.07 -3.38 -13.73
N HIS A 220 -6.21 -2.41 -13.48
CA HIS A 220 -5.43 -1.72 -14.50
C HIS A 220 -3.98 -2.22 -14.51
N LEU A 221 -3.56 -2.81 -15.61
CA LEU A 221 -2.17 -3.24 -15.83
C LEU A 221 -1.27 -2.04 -16.09
N LEU A 222 -0.22 -1.88 -15.28
CA LEU A 222 0.79 -0.84 -15.41
C LEU A 222 2.19 -1.46 -15.49
N PRO A 223 2.82 -1.53 -16.67
CA PRO A 223 4.23 -1.90 -16.79
C PRO A 223 5.13 -0.82 -16.17
N TYR A 224 6.04 -1.22 -15.29
CA TYR A 224 7.02 -0.32 -14.66
C TYR A 224 7.89 0.39 -15.69
N GLU A 225 8.31 -0.32 -16.72
CA GLU A 225 9.14 0.21 -17.80
C GLU A 225 8.43 1.33 -18.55
N ALA A 226 7.13 1.18 -18.78
CA ALA A 226 6.32 2.22 -19.40
C ALA A 226 6.14 3.44 -18.48
N LEU A 227 5.97 3.20 -17.15
CA LEU A 227 5.86 4.27 -16.16
C LEU A 227 7.12 5.12 -16.10
N ILE A 228 8.32 4.52 -16.16
CA ILE A 228 9.57 5.29 -16.10
C ILE A 228 9.96 5.91 -17.43
N ALA A 229 9.47 5.40 -18.55
CA ALA A 229 9.71 5.95 -19.88
C ALA A 229 8.83 7.19 -20.16
N ASP A 230 7.58 7.16 -19.74
CA ASP A 230 6.61 8.23 -19.86
C ASP A 230 5.80 8.40 -18.56
N PRO A 231 6.39 9.02 -17.53
CA PRO A 231 5.72 9.16 -16.23
C PRO A 231 4.42 9.96 -16.30
N GLU A 232 4.41 11.06 -17.06
CA GLU A 232 3.22 11.91 -17.14
C GLU A 232 2.09 11.21 -17.88
N GLY A 233 2.33 10.66 -19.06
CA GLY A 233 1.29 9.98 -19.83
C GLY A 233 0.70 8.80 -19.08
N ARG A 234 1.55 8.00 -18.38
CA ARG A 234 1.08 6.86 -17.59
C ARG A 234 0.32 7.28 -16.33
N LEU A 235 0.76 8.33 -15.64
CA LEU A 235 0.03 8.83 -14.48
C LEU A 235 -1.30 9.47 -14.84
N ARG A 236 -1.40 10.14 -16.01
CA ARG A 236 -2.70 10.60 -16.53
C ARG A 236 -3.67 9.44 -16.74
N GLN A 237 -3.22 8.33 -17.33
CA GLN A 237 -4.03 7.12 -17.50
C GLN A 237 -4.44 6.51 -16.14
N VAL A 238 -3.50 6.41 -15.19
CA VAL A 238 -3.75 5.91 -13.84
C VAL A 238 -4.78 6.77 -13.12
N LEU A 239 -4.63 8.09 -13.12
CA LEU A 239 -5.57 9.00 -12.44
C LEU A 239 -6.96 8.96 -13.10
N ALA A 240 -7.03 8.92 -14.44
CA ALA A 240 -8.30 8.74 -15.15
C ALA A 240 -8.99 7.41 -14.77
N PHE A 241 -8.25 6.30 -14.74
CA PHE A 241 -8.76 5.01 -14.29
C PHE A 241 -9.26 5.06 -12.84
N LEU A 242 -8.58 5.79 -11.98
CA LEU A 242 -9.00 6.00 -10.59
C LEU A 242 -10.15 7.01 -10.46
N GLY A 243 -10.55 7.73 -11.51
CA GLY A 243 -11.53 8.80 -11.45
C GLY A 243 -11.06 10.02 -10.67
N LEU A 244 -9.76 10.31 -10.74
CA LEU A 244 -9.12 11.45 -10.10
C LEU A 244 -8.74 12.51 -11.15
N PRO A 245 -8.86 13.80 -10.84
CA PRO A 245 -8.37 14.86 -11.72
C PRO A 245 -6.86 14.79 -11.84
N TRP A 246 -6.33 15.29 -12.98
CA TRP A 246 -4.90 15.45 -13.14
C TRP A 246 -4.38 16.54 -12.21
N ASP A 247 -3.33 16.23 -11.45
CA ASP A 247 -2.55 17.21 -10.70
C ASP A 247 -1.04 16.97 -10.92
N PRO A 248 -0.27 18.00 -11.31
CA PRO A 248 1.16 17.85 -11.58
C PRO A 248 2.00 17.54 -10.34
N ALA A 249 1.46 17.66 -9.13
CA ALA A 249 2.14 17.28 -7.90
C ALA A 249 2.59 15.80 -7.90
N VAL A 250 1.87 14.92 -8.61
CA VAL A 250 2.25 13.50 -8.74
C VAL A 250 3.62 13.30 -9.39
N LEU A 251 4.08 14.24 -10.23
CA LEU A 251 5.41 14.22 -10.82
C LEU A 251 6.50 14.78 -9.89
N ARG A 252 6.10 15.57 -8.89
CA ARG A 252 7.01 16.20 -7.91
C ARG A 252 7.12 15.46 -6.59
N HIS A 253 6.85 14.15 -6.59
CA HIS A 253 6.85 13.30 -5.38
C HIS A 253 8.13 13.42 -4.55
N ARG A 254 9.29 13.67 -5.19
CA ARG A 254 10.60 13.84 -4.53
C ARG A 254 10.67 15.06 -3.61
N GLU A 255 9.84 16.08 -3.86
CA GLU A 255 9.80 17.32 -3.08
C GLU A 255 9.02 17.13 -1.78
N THR A 256 8.36 15.99 -1.60
CA THR A 256 7.61 15.68 -0.39
C THR A 256 8.55 15.31 0.76
N PRO A 257 8.31 15.78 1.99
CA PRO A 257 9.09 15.39 3.17
C PRO A 257 9.10 13.87 3.39
N GLU A 258 8.03 13.18 3.00
CA GLU A 258 7.92 11.73 3.10
C GLU A 258 8.92 11.02 2.18
N ALA A 259 9.09 11.47 0.94
CA ALA A 259 10.03 10.86 -0.01
C ALA A 259 11.47 10.92 0.52
N ALA A 260 11.90 12.10 1.00
CA ALA A 260 13.22 12.29 1.61
C ALA A 260 13.40 11.43 2.87
N HIS A 261 12.39 11.38 3.74
CA HIS A 261 12.43 10.56 4.93
C HIS A 261 12.57 9.07 4.59
N ILE A 262 11.74 8.54 3.68
CA ILE A 262 11.79 7.13 3.28
C ILE A 262 13.12 6.77 2.61
N ALA A 263 13.65 7.63 1.74
CA ALA A 263 14.96 7.42 1.11
C ALA A 263 16.08 7.27 2.15
N SER A 264 15.98 8.00 3.26
CA SER A 264 16.95 7.96 4.35
C SER A 264 16.91 6.70 5.22
N LEU A 265 15.84 5.91 5.16
CA LEU A 265 15.60 4.78 6.06
C LEU A 265 16.33 3.51 5.65
N SER A 266 16.54 3.28 4.36
CA SER A 266 17.14 2.04 3.86
C SER A 266 17.79 2.24 2.50
N ALA A 267 18.92 1.57 2.28
CA ALA A 267 19.56 1.50 0.96
C ALA A 267 18.62 0.98 -0.15
N SER A 268 17.62 0.17 0.22
CA SER A 268 16.59 -0.34 -0.70
C SER A 268 15.67 0.77 -1.23
N TRP A 269 15.63 1.93 -0.59
CA TRP A 269 14.73 3.05 -0.90
C TRP A 269 15.46 4.34 -1.28
N LYS A 270 16.79 4.32 -1.39
CA LYS A 270 17.65 5.48 -1.64
C LYS A 270 17.33 6.29 -2.91
N ASN A 271 16.52 5.77 -3.82
CA ASN A 271 16.16 6.45 -5.05
C ASN A 271 14.76 7.10 -4.99
N ASN A 272 14.07 7.03 -3.84
CA ASN A 272 12.71 7.56 -3.73
C ASN A 272 12.65 9.09 -3.62
N ASP A 273 13.78 9.74 -3.34
CA ASP A 273 13.95 11.19 -3.29
C ASP A 273 14.58 11.77 -4.58
N ARG A 274 14.63 10.96 -5.64
CA ARG A 274 15.22 11.35 -6.93
C ARG A 274 14.16 11.44 -8.01
N ASP A 275 14.52 12.08 -9.11
CA ASP A 275 13.75 12.01 -10.35
C ASP A 275 13.56 10.54 -10.77
N VAL A 276 12.51 10.31 -11.54
CA VAL A 276 12.26 9.00 -12.12
C VAL A 276 13.47 8.59 -12.97
N LEU A 277 14.15 7.53 -12.56
CA LEU A 277 15.33 7.04 -13.26
C LEU A 277 14.89 6.28 -14.52
N SER A 278 14.87 6.94 -15.66
CA SER A 278 14.52 6.33 -16.95
C SER A 278 15.41 5.12 -17.31
N ASN A 279 16.65 5.07 -16.79
CA ASN A 279 17.60 3.97 -17.01
C ASN A 279 17.49 2.84 -15.94
N ASN A 280 16.40 2.81 -15.18
CA ASN A 280 16.21 1.78 -14.13
C ASN A 280 15.55 0.50 -14.66
N ALA A 281 15.51 0.30 -15.96
CA ALA A 281 15.09 -0.92 -16.65
C ALA A 281 16.28 -1.59 -17.36
N GLY A 282 16.19 -2.91 -17.57
CA GLY A 282 17.18 -3.69 -18.30
C GLY A 282 18.53 -3.84 -17.60
N LYS A 283 18.63 -3.55 -16.30
CA LYS A 283 19.87 -3.70 -15.52
C LYS A 283 20.32 -5.15 -15.41
N TRP A 284 19.38 -6.07 -15.54
CA TRP A 284 19.65 -7.49 -15.52
C TRP A 284 20.69 -7.91 -16.57
N ARG A 285 20.72 -7.28 -17.76
CA ARG A 285 21.68 -7.60 -18.82
C ARG A 285 23.14 -7.46 -18.39
N LYS A 286 23.39 -6.58 -17.39
CA LYS A 286 24.75 -6.32 -16.86
C LYS A 286 25.02 -7.00 -15.53
N ARG A 287 23.98 -7.38 -14.78
CA ARG A 287 24.10 -7.80 -13.37
C ARG A 287 23.66 -9.24 -13.13
N LEU A 288 22.89 -9.84 -14.03
CA LEU A 288 22.41 -11.20 -13.91
C LEU A 288 23.23 -12.10 -14.84
N GLY A 289 23.68 -13.24 -14.32
CA GLY A 289 24.37 -14.25 -15.15
C GLY A 289 23.40 -14.91 -16.14
N ARG A 290 23.93 -15.37 -17.30
CA ARG A 290 23.11 -16.04 -18.33
C ARG A 290 22.33 -17.23 -17.76
N ARG A 291 22.95 -18.06 -16.93
CA ARG A 291 22.28 -19.19 -16.28
C ARG A 291 21.09 -18.77 -15.43
N ASP A 292 21.23 -17.68 -14.68
CA ASP A 292 20.14 -17.19 -13.83
C ASP A 292 19.01 -16.59 -14.67
N ALA A 293 19.32 -15.92 -15.79
CA ALA A 293 18.31 -15.45 -16.74
C ALA A 293 17.53 -16.64 -17.34
N ALA A 294 18.23 -17.70 -17.76
CA ALA A 294 17.62 -18.94 -18.27
C ALA A 294 16.75 -19.62 -17.20
N ARG A 295 17.22 -19.69 -15.95
CA ARG A 295 16.42 -20.25 -14.83
C ARG A 295 15.13 -19.46 -14.59
N ILE A 296 15.16 -18.13 -14.69
CA ILE A 296 13.96 -17.30 -14.60
C ILE A 296 13.04 -17.56 -15.79
N ALA A 297 13.58 -17.59 -17.02
CA ALA A 297 12.81 -17.86 -18.22
C ALA A 297 12.12 -19.24 -18.17
N ALA A 298 12.80 -20.25 -17.67
CA ALA A 298 12.26 -21.60 -17.51
C ALA A 298 11.03 -21.67 -16.56
N VAL A 299 10.96 -20.82 -15.55
CA VAL A 299 9.87 -20.86 -14.56
C VAL A 299 8.82 -19.76 -14.74
N ALA A 300 9.12 -18.72 -15.51
CA ALA A 300 8.27 -17.53 -15.68
C ALA A 300 7.97 -17.21 -17.16
N GLY A 301 8.51 -17.99 -18.10
CA GLY A 301 8.40 -17.73 -19.54
C GLY A 301 6.97 -17.52 -20.06
N PRO A 302 6.00 -18.37 -19.69
CA PRO A 302 4.61 -18.17 -20.12
C PRO A 302 4.05 -16.81 -19.68
N GLU A 303 4.22 -16.43 -18.43
CA GLU A 303 3.75 -15.16 -17.89
C GLU A 303 4.55 -13.96 -18.45
N MET A 304 5.87 -14.15 -18.69
CA MET A 304 6.70 -13.14 -19.37
C MET A 304 6.15 -12.81 -20.75
N ARG A 305 5.88 -13.83 -21.58
CA ARG A 305 5.30 -13.63 -22.92
C ARG A 305 3.91 -12.98 -22.88
N ALA A 306 3.05 -13.45 -21.99
CA ALA A 306 1.71 -12.90 -21.82
C ALA A 306 1.73 -11.41 -21.45
N LEU A 307 2.78 -10.95 -20.77
CA LEU A 307 2.99 -9.57 -20.34
C LEU A 307 3.93 -8.77 -21.27
N GLY A 308 4.31 -9.33 -22.44
CA GLY A 308 5.12 -8.65 -23.44
C GLY A 308 6.62 -8.59 -23.15
N TYR A 309 7.12 -9.36 -22.18
CA TYR A 309 8.55 -9.48 -21.92
C TYR A 309 9.20 -10.52 -22.86
N ALA A 310 10.27 -10.12 -23.54
CA ALA A 310 11.01 -11.02 -24.40
C ALA A 310 11.68 -12.15 -23.58
N VAL A 311 11.51 -13.36 -24.04
CA VAL A 311 12.23 -14.57 -23.60
C VAL A 311 13.24 -14.91 -24.68
N ASP A 312 14.51 -15.13 -24.30
CA ASP A 312 15.53 -15.53 -25.26
C ASP A 312 15.20 -16.94 -25.76
N PRO A 313 15.19 -17.20 -27.08
CA PRO A 313 14.95 -18.54 -27.61
C PRO A 313 15.90 -19.60 -27.04
N ASP A 314 17.15 -19.23 -26.77
CA ASP A 314 18.14 -20.13 -26.17
C ASP A 314 17.79 -20.55 -24.74
N ASP A 315 16.97 -19.73 -24.04
CA ASP A 315 16.52 -19.96 -22.67
C ASP A 315 15.21 -20.79 -22.59
N GLU A 316 14.43 -20.87 -23.70
CA GLU A 316 13.14 -21.58 -23.73
C GLU A 316 13.26 -23.08 -23.47
N GLY A 317 14.38 -23.69 -23.86
CA GLY A 317 14.67 -25.11 -23.63
C GLY A 317 15.32 -25.44 -22.30
N TYR A 318 15.59 -24.42 -21.45
CA TYR A 318 16.29 -24.67 -20.19
C TYR A 318 15.41 -25.42 -19.18
N THR A 319 15.93 -26.57 -18.72
CA THR A 319 15.24 -27.43 -17.75
C THR A 319 15.87 -27.29 -16.37
N ILE A 320 15.06 -26.99 -15.36
CA ILE A 320 15.50 -26.87 -13.96
C ILE A 320 15.86 -28.28 -13.43
N GLY A 321 17.14 -28.54 -13.31
CA GLY A 321 17.68 -29.79 -12.76
C GLY A 321 17.76 -29.78 -11.22
N VAL A 322 18.11 -30.93 -10.65
CA VAL A 322 18.36 -31.08 -9.21
C VAL A 322 19.49 -30.16 -8.74
N GLY A 323 20.54 -30.03 -9.54
CA GLY A 323 21.67 -29.14 -9.27
C GLY A 323 21.27 -27.67 -9.17
N ASP A 324 20.29 -27.21 -10.00
CA ASP A 324 19.75 -25.83 -9.90
C ASP A 324 19.00 -25.60 -8.61
N ARG A 325 18.20 -26.57 -8.19
CA ARG A 325 17.42 -26.48 -6.94
C ARG A 325 18.32 -26.43 -5.70
N ILE A 326 19.36 -27.27 -5.67
CA ILE A 326 20.36 -27.27 -4.58
C ILE A 326 21.12 -25.94 -4.58
N ALA A 327 21.59 -25.47 -5.74
CA ALA A 327 22.28 -24.20 -5.87
C ALA A 327 21.40 -23.04 -5.45
N ALA A 328 20.11 -23.06 -5.80
CA ALA A 328 19.13 -22.04 -5.38
C ALA A 328 18.92 -22.03 -3.87
N GLY A 329 18.79 -23.20 -3.23
CA GLY A 329 18.68 -23.29 -1.77
C GLY A 329 19.90 -22.69 -1.05
N LEU A 330 21.12 -23.06 -1.52
CA LEU A 330 22.36 -22.51 -0.97
C LEU A 330 22.52 -21.01 -1.25
N GLY A 331 22.15 -20.57 -2.46
CA GLY A 331 22.14 -19.16 -2.86
C GLY A 331 21.22 -18.34 -1.99
N GLU A 332 20.02 -18.85 -1.74
CA GLU A 332 19.02 -18.23 -0.86
C GLU A 332 19.54 -18.07 0.57
N LEU A 333 20.11 -19.13 1.15
CA LEU A 333 20.66 -19.09 2.51
C LEU A 333 21.80 -18.08 2.64
N ARG A 334 22.78 -18.16 1.72
CA ARG A 334 23.93 -17.23 1.69
C ARG A 334 23.47 -15.79 1.50
N GLY A 335 22.53 -15.57 0.59
CA GLY A 335 21.96 -14.24 0.31
C GLY A 335 21.24 -13.66 1.52
N ARG A 336 20.43 -14.47 2.23
CA ARG A 336 19.76 -14.05 3.47
C ARG A 336 20.74 -13.66 4.56
N VAL A 337 21.74 -14.49 4.83
CA VAL A 337 22.76 -14.22 5.83
C VAL A 337 23.52 -12.94 5.48
N ARG A 338 23.98 -12.80 4.23
CA ARG A 338 24.70 -11.60 3.76
C ARG A 338 23.85 -10.33 3.95
N VAL A 339 22.61 -10.34 3.47
CA VAL A 339 21.73 -9.15 3.54
C VAL A 339 21.37 -8.83 4.99
N GLU A 340 21.16 -9.83 5.85
CA GLU A 340 20.86 -9.61 7.26
C GLU A 340 22.06 -8.96 7.97
N LEU A 341 23.27 -9.49 7.80
CA LEU A 341 24.49 -8.91 8.36
C LEU A 341 24.74 -7.49 7.85
N GLN A 342 24.60 -7.27 6.53
CA GLN A 342 24.74 -5.94 5.95
C GLN A 342 23.69 -4.96 6.50
N SER A 343 22.44 -5.39 6.66
CA SER A 343 21.36 -4.55 7.15
C SER A 343 21.53 -4.10 8.60
N MET A 344 22.24 -4.86 9.42
CA MET A 344 22.57 -4.46 10.80
C MET A 344 23.33 -3.12 10.84
N HIS A 345 24.17 -2.87 9.84
CA HIS A 345 25.02 -1.67 9.77
C HIS A 345 24.46 -0.56 8.87
N THR A 346 23.67 -0.92 7.85
CA THR A 346 23.27 0.03 6.80
C THR A 346 21.79 0.41 6.82
N ASP A 347 20.95 -0.33 7.57
CA ASP A 347 19.51 -0.11 7.57
C ASP A 347 19.03 0.37 8.95
N LYS A 348 18.65 1.64 9.04
CA LYS A 348 18.11 2.24 10.26
C LYS A 348 16.85 1.52 10.80
N ASN A 349 16.17 0.77 9.95
CA ASN A 349 14.98 -0.01 10.33
C ASN A 349 15.29 -1.45 10.78
N HIS A 350 16.57 -1.87 10.80
CA HIS A 350 16.93 -3.24 11.16
C HIS A 350 16.29 -3.67 12.49
N TRP A 351 16.56 -2.91 13.56
CA TRP A 351 16.04 -3.19 14.89
C TRP A 351 14.51 -3.01 15.02
N ARG A 352 13.92 -2.09 14.25
CA ARG A 352 12.45 -1.95 14.18
C ARG A 352 11.80 -3.18 13.55
N ARG A 353 12.40 -3.74 12.46
CA ARG A 353 11.93 -4.99 11.87
C ARG A 353 12.02 -6.16 12.84
N TRP A 354 13.12 -6.26 13.59
CA TRP A 354 13.28 -7.29 14.62
C TRP A 354 12.27 -7.16 15.74
N ARG A 355 12.04 -5.97 16.27
CA ARG A 355 11.01 -5.71 17.28
C ARG A 355 9.62 -6.09 16.78
N ARG A 356 9.27 -5.74 15.53
CA ARG A 356 8.01 -6.12 14.93
C ARG A 356 7.87 -7.64 14.79
N ARG A 357 8.92 -8.34 14.32
CA ARG A 357 8.94 -9.81 14.22
C ARG A 357 8.75 -10.46 15.60
N ALA A 358 9.48 -9.98 16.61
CA ALA A 358 9.33 -10.48 17.97
C ALA A 358 7.94 -10.22 18.56
N TRP A 359 7.36 -9.05 18.28
CA TRP A 359 6.00 -8.74 18.67
C TRP A 359 5.00 -9.68 17.99
N LEU A 360 5.06 -9.86 16.67
CA LEU A 360 4.20 -10.80 15.93
C LEU A 360 4.34 -12.22 16.46
N TRP A 361 5.56 -12.69 16.69
CA TRP A 361 5.80 -14.03 17.22
C TRP A 361 5.13 -14.24 18.58
N ARG A 362 5.20 -13.26 19.48
CA ARG A 362 4.49 -13.33 20.76
C ARG A 362 2.98 -13.44 20.61
N GLN A 363 2.41 -12.78 19.59
CA GLN A 363 0.97 -12.87 19.29
C GLN A 363 0.58 -14.27 18.77
N THR A 364 1.48 -14.94 18.04
CA THR A 364 1.26 -16.31 17.54
C THR A 364 1.50 -17.39 18.59
N ALA A 365 2.53 -17.22 19.43
CA ALA A 365 2.88 -18.19 20.47
C ALA A 365 1.83 -18.33 21.59
N GLY A 366 0.99 -17.34 21.79
CA GLY A 366 -0.13 -17.38 22.75
C GLY A 366 -1.40 -18.05 22.21
N THR A 367 -1.37 -18.57 20.96
CA THR A 367 -2.51 -19.21 20.28
C THR A 367 -2.29 -20.70 19.97
N ALA A 368 -1.13 -21.27 20.36
CA ALA A 368 -0.78 -22.70 20.19
C ALA A 368 -1.09 -23.52 21.48
#